data_68fdc19305977aafb594e06610a7cb0c
#
_entry.id   68fdc19305977aafb594e06610a7cb0c
#
_cell.length_a   1.000
_cell.length_b   1.000
_cell.length_c   1.000
_cell.angle_alpha   90.00
_cell.angle_beta   90.00
_cell.angle_gamma   90.00
#
_symmetry.space_group_name_H-M   'P 1'
#
loop_
_entity.id
_entity.type
_entity.pdbx_description
1 polymer ?
#
loop_
_entity_poly.entity_id
_entity_poly.type
_entity_poly.pdbx_seq_one_letter_code
_entity_poly.pdbx_strand_id
1 'polypeptide(L)'
;MIYDIPNYKRKDNSINALLIADRFSGSSLASMVIVALVCTAIPFIYLGYYRAKTGAKISSFFIGMAFYVLFAFVAEGILNAVLFNFFSLKDVLNRSTHPVWYALYGAVIAGVFEEVGKYIGLKKCMKDRPGKQNAYLFGVGHGSFETIAYGSSLFMGNALLAFMINSMGMDNYLAKLGLEGNALADYKKAIADLIAVQPIENVAAGSERILALILQAALTILVFMAVNDTSKKYLFPAAILLHIIGYLPTYLTQVGVITSLAMNLCMTGGIVIITAFYAQREYLKLKG
;
A
#
# COMPACT_ATOMS: atom_id res chain seq x y z
N MET A 1 10.96 12.49 2.59
CA MET A 1 9.68 11.90 3.02
C MET A 1 10.01 10.60 3.72
N ILE A 2 10.11 10.61 5.04
CA ILE A 2 10.28 9.39 5.85
C ILE A 2 8.86 8.85 6.01
N TYR A 3 8.53 7.79 5.29
CA TYR A 3 7.25 7.13 5.47
C TYR A 3 7.26 6.40 6.82
N ASP A 4 6.28 6.74 7.65
CA ASP A 4 6.04 6.11 8.94
C ASP A 4 5.78 4.61 8.76
N ILE A 5 6.75 3.82 9.18
CA ILE A 5 6.50 2.42 9.52
C ILE A 5 5.54 2.43 10.71
N PRO A 6 4.55 1.54 10.77
CA PRO A 6 3.56 1.51 11.83
C PRO A 6 4.21 1.62 13.21
N ASN A 7 3.81 2.64 13.98
CA ASN A 7 4.32 2.88 15.32
C ASN A 7 3.77 1.79 16.26
N TYR A 8 4.42 0.63 16.29
CA TYR A 8 4.17 -0.36 17.32
C TYR A 8 4.60 0.25 18.65
N LYS A 9 3.63 0.65 19.52
CA LYS A 9 3.91 1.11 20.87
C LYS A 9 4.74 0.04 21.60
N ARG A 10 6.05 0.24 21.70
CA ARG A 10 6.91 -0.57 22.56
C ARG A 10 6.71 -0.12 24.00
N LYS A 11 6.59 -1.08 24.93
CA LYS A 11 6.62 -0.84 26.37
C LYS A 11 7.91 -0.09 26.75
N ASP A 12 7.80 0.90 27.61
CA ASP A 12 8.81 1.89 28.00
C ASP A 12 10.21 1.41 28.40
N ASN A 13 10.43 0.11 28.58
CA ASN A 13 11.73 -0.46 28.99
C ASN A 13 12.78 -0.55 27.85
N SER A 14 12.43 -0.20 26.61
CA SER A 14 13.34 -0.24 25.46
C SER A 14 13.93 1.14 25.10
N ILE A 15 13.44 2.22 25.68
CA ILE A 15 13.88 3.59 25.34
C ILE A 15 15.37 3.78 25.67
N ASN A 16 15.85 3.24 26.79
CA ASN A 16 17.27 3.34 27.18
C ASN A 16 18.20 2.47 26.34
N ALA A 17 17.71 1.37 25.78
CA ALA A 17 18.47 0.54 24.83
C ALA A 17 18.46 1.12 23.42
N LEU A 18 17.42 1.85 23.03
CA LEU A 18 17.28 2.53 21.73
C LEU A 18 18.20 3.76 21.59
N LEU A 19 18.58 4.41 22.72
CA LEU A 19 19.51 5.54 22.71
C LEU A 19 20.96 5.13 22.41
N ILE A 20 21.25 3.83 22.26
CA ILE A 20 22.61 3.30 22.07
C ILE A 20 22.84 2.78 20.64
N ALA A 21 21.79 2.55 19.85
CA ALA A 21 21.96 1.99 18.50
C ALA A 21 22.06 3.09 17.43
N ASP A 22 23.29 3.50 17.15
CA ASP A 22 23.60 4.48 16.07
C ASP A 22 23.70 3.85 14.68
N ARG A 23 23.37 2.56 14.55
CA ARG A 23 23.52 1.79 13.31
C ARG A 23 22.40 0.77 13.13
N PHE A 24 22.08 0.51 11.87
CA PHE A 24 21.19 -0.58 11.49
C PHE A 24 21.92 -1.93 11.57
N SER A 25 21.21 -2.96 12.02
CA SER A 25 21.74 -4.33 11.98
C SER A 25 21.82 -4.83 10.52
N GLY A 26 22.79 -5.73 10.25
CA GLY A 26 22.88 -6.34 8.92
C GLY A 26 21.63 -7.13 8.52
N SER A 27 20.94 -7.75 9.47
CA SER A 27 19.68 -8.46 9.24
C SER A 27 18.53 -7.53 8.91
N SER A 28 18.44 -6.34 9.56
CA SER A 28 17.44 -5.33 9.24
C SER A 28 17.65 -4.78 7.83
N LEU A 29 18.88 -4.42 7.47
CA LEU A 29 19.23 -3.98 6.12
C LEU A 29 18.91 -5.05 5.07
N ALA A 30 19.30 -6.30 5.31
CA ALA A 30 19.01 -7.41 4.40
C ALA A 30 17.51 -7.62 4.20
N SER A 31 16.70 -7.56 5.28
CA SER A 31 15.26 -7.72 5.19
C SER A 31 14.62 -6.61 4.36
N MET A 32 15.05 -5.36 4.50
CA MET A 32 14.56 -4.24 3.68
C MET A 32 14.86 -4.47 2.19
N VAL A 33 16.09 -4.84 1.85
CA VAL A 33 16.48 -5.13 0.45
C VAL A 33 15.68 -6.30 -0.12
N ILE A 34 15.56 -7.41 0.63
CA ILE A 34 14.78 -8.57 0.18
C ILE A 34 13.32 -8.21 -0.07
N VAL A 35 12.69 -7.49 0.86
CA VAL A 35 11.29 -7.06 0.69
C VAL A 35 11.13 -6.16 -0.53
N ALA A 36 12.03 -5.18 -0.73
CA ALA A 36 12.01 -4.32 -1.91
C ALA A 36 12.09 -5.12 -3.21
N LEU A 37 13.01 -6.08 -3.28
CA LEU A 37 13.18 -6.97 -4.44
C LEU A 37 11.95 -7.85 -4.67
N VAL A 38 11.38 -8.43 -3.63
CA VAL A 38 10.19 -9.27 -3.71
C VAL A 38 8.97 -8.45 -4.19
N CYS A 39 8.74 -7.26 -3.62
CA CYS A 39 7.66 -6.36 -4.03
C CYS A 39 7.80 -5.88 -5.48
N THR A 40 9.03 -5.82 -6.01
CA THR A 40 9.26 -5.52 -7.44
C THR A 40 9.08 -6.76 -8.31
N ALA A 41 9.67 -7.88 -7.92
CA ALA A 41 9.76 -9.07 -8.77
C ALA A 41 8.42 -9.80 -8.96
N ILE A 42 7.64 -9.96 -7.87
CA ILE A 42 6.37 -10.70 -7.90
C ILE A 42 5.41 -10.15 -8.96
N PRO A 43 5.11 -8.83 -9.06
CA PRO A 43 4.27 -8.28 -10.10
C PRO A 43 4.68 -8.66 -11.52
N PHE A 44 5.96 -8.55 -11.85
CA PHE A 44 6.44 -8.81 -13.21
C PHE A 44 6.56 -10.32 -13.52
N ILE A 45 6.95 -11.13 -12.55
CA ILE A 45 6.93 -12.59 -12.70
C ILE A 45 5.49 -13.06 -12.96
N TYR A 46 4.54 -12.53 -12.17
CA TYR A 46 3.13 -12.88 -12.33
C TYR A 46 2.57 -12.39 -13.66
N LEU A 47 2.92 -11.17 -14.11
CA LEU A 47 2.58 -10.67 -15.45
C LEU A 47 3.01 -11.64 -16.54
N GLY A 48 4.28 -12.08 -16.52
CA GLY A 48 4.83 -13.03 -17.50
C GLY A 48 4.09 -14.36 -17.48
N TYR A 49 3.92 -14.94 -16.30
CA TYR A 49 3.20 -16.20 -16.11
C TYR A 49 1.75 -16.13 -16.59
N TYR A 50 1.01 -15.11 -16.13
CA TYR A 50 -0.41 -14.97 -16.45
C TYR A 50 -0.65 -14.73 -17.94
N ARG A 51 0.18 -13.89 -18.56
CA ARG A 51 0.14 -13.65 -20.01
C ARG A 51 0.41 -14.92 -20.80
N ALA A 52 1.43 -15.67 -20.44
CA ALA A 52 1.77 -16.94 -21.12
C ALA A 52 0.62 -17.95 -21.04
N LYS A 53 -0.08 -17.99 -19.90
CA LYS A 53 -1.19 -18.93 -19.67
C LYS A 53 -2.50 -18.53 -20.36
N THR A 54 -2.79 -17.23 -20.47
CA THR A 54 -4.12 -16.74 -20.88
C THR A 54 -4.15 -15.98 -22.19
N GLY A 55 -3.00 -15.58 -22.72
CA GLY A 55 -2.91 -14.70 -23.88
C GLY A 55 -3.34 -13.24 -23.62
N ALA A 56 -3.56 -12.85 -22.36
CA ALA A 56 -3.96 -11.49 -22.02
C ALA A 56 -2.98 -10.44 -22.56
N LYS A 57 -3.52 -9.31 -22.99
CA LYS A 57 -2.72 -8.22 -23.59
C LYS A 57 -1.90 -7.52 -22.49
N ILE A 58 -0.59 -7.47 -22.63
CA ILE A 58 0.34 -6.83 -21.67
C ILE A 58 -0.02 -5.36 -21.42
N SER A 59 -0.57 -4.68 -22.43
CA SER A 59 -1.04 -3.29 -22.29
C SER A 59 -2.13 -3.12 -21.23
N SER A 60 -2.92 -4.15 -20.92
CA SER A 60 -3.92 -4.11 -19.85
C SER A 60 -3.29 -3.89 -18.49
N PHE A 61 -2.13 -4.52 -18.24
CA PHE A 61 -1.35 -4.33 -17.01
C PHE A 61 -0.89 -2.88 -16.86
N PHE A 62 -0.26 -2.32 -17.90
CA PHE A 62 0.24 -0.93 -17.84
C PHE A 62 -0.88 0.11 -17.80
N ILE A 63 -2.03 -0.17 -18.42
CA ILE A 63 -3.21 0.69 -18.26
C ILE A 63 -3.68 0.67 -16.80
N GLY A 64 -3.71 -0.50 -16.15
CA GLY A 64 -4.04 -0.61 -14.73
C GLY A 64 -3.10 0.21 -13.85
N MET A 65 -1.78 0.13 -14.08
CA MET A 65 -0.79 0.97 -13.39
C MET A 65 -1.06 2.48 -13.59
N ALA A 66 -1.32 2.89 -14.83
CA ALA A 66 -1.59 4.29 -15.15
C ALA A 66 -2.87 4.81 -14.45
N PHE A 67 -3.90 3.98 -14.34
CA PHE A 67 -5.13 4.32 -13.63
C PHE A 67 -4.93 4.43 -12.11
N TYR A 68 -4.05 3.62 -11.53
CA TYR A 68 -3.64 3.81 -10.14
C TYR A 68 -2.98 5.18 -9.94
N VAL A 69 -1.98 5.50 -10.77
CA VAL A 69 -1.30 6.81 -10.70
C VAL A 69 -2.30 7.97 -10.85
N LEU A 70 -3.18 7.89 -11.83
CA LEU A 70 -4.12 8.97 -12.10
C LEU A 70 -5.12 9.19 -10.96
N PHE A 71 -5.66 8.12 -10.37
CA PHE A 71 -6.72 8.23 -9.38
C PHE A 71 -6.20 8.26 -7.94
N ALA A 72 -5.27 7.39 -7.55
CA ALA A 72 -4.74 7.34 -6.20
C ALA A 72 -3.67 8.41 -5.92
N PHE A 73 -2.76 8.68 -6.87
CA PHE A 73 -1.74 9.72 -6.64
C PHE A 73 -2.22 11.10 -7.02
N VAL A 74 -2.78 11.28 -8.23
CA VAL A 74 -3.09 12.63 -8.75
C VAL A 74 -4.43 13.10 -8.23
N ALA A 75 -5.53 12.38 -8.52
CA ALA A 75 -6.88 12.86 -8.21
C ALA A 75 -7.14 12.89 -6.70
N GLU A 76 -6.78 11.82 -5.98
CA GLU A 76 -6.88 11.78 -4.52
C GLU A 76 -5.94 12.80 -3.88
N GLY A 77 -4.70 12.92 -4.36
CA GLY A 77 -3.74 13.91 -3.87
C GLY A 77 -4.24 15.35 -4.00
N ILE A 78 -4.86 15.70 -5.12
CA ILE A 78 -5.51 17.01 -5.33
C ILE A 78 -6.64 17.22 -4.32
N LEU A 79 -7.52 16.22 -4.15
CA LEU A 79 -8.62 16.33 -3.18
C LEU A 79 -8.08 16.53 -1.76
N ASN A 80 -7.11 15.72 -1.35
CA ASN A 80 -6.47 15.84 -0.04
C ASN A 80 -5.84 17.23 0.16
N ALA A 81 -5.12 17.75 -0.85
CA ALA A 81 -4.54 19.09 -0.79
C ALA A 81 -5.62 20.16 -0.61
N VAL A 82 -6.75 20.07 -1.33
CA VAL A 82 -7.88 21.01 -1.20
C VAL A 82 -8.52 20.91 0.18
N LEU A 83 -8.85 19.70 0.64
CA LEU A 83 -9.55 19.50 1.91
C LEU A 83 -8.71 19.93 3.12
N PHE A 84 -7.43 19.60 3.12
CA PHE A 84 -6.55 19.91 4.25
C PHE A 84 -6.09 21.36 4.28
N ASN A 85 -5.90 22.02 3.12
CA ASN A 85 -5.42 23.40 3.08
C ASN A 85 -6.55 24.44 3.08
N PHE A 86 -7.68 24.19 2.38
CA PHE A 86 -8.76 25.17 2.25
C PHE A 86 -9.90 24.96 3.26
N PHE A 87 -10.18 23.71 3.66
CA PHE A 87 -11.31 23.42 4.56
C PHE A 87 -10.87 23.10 6.00
N SER A 88 -9.59 23.29 6.35
CA SER A 88 -9.05 23.10 7.71
C SER A 88 -9.35 21.72 8.30
N LEU A 89 -9.56 20.70 7.46
CA LEU A 89 -9.82 19.34 7.92
C LEU A 89 -8.65 18.74 8.71
N LYS A 90 -7.46 19.36 8.65
CA LYS A 90 -6.29 18.98 9.46
C LYS A 90 -6.56 19.01 10.98
N ASP A 91 -7.49 19.84 11.43
CA ASP A 91 -7.82 19.94 12.85
C ASP A 91 -8.77 18.81 13.30
N VAL A 92 -9.72 18.42 12.40
CA VAL A 92 -10.69 17.35 12.63
C VAL A 92 -10.08 15.97 12.34
N LEU A 93 -9.27 15.87 11.29
CA LEU A 93 -8.61 14.63 10.84
C LEU A 93 -7.13 14.62 11.26
N ASN A 94 -6.83 15.08 12.47
CA ASN A 94 -5.49 15.06 12.98
C ASN A 94 -5.10 13.63 13.40
N ARG A 95 -4.02 13.12 12.84
CA ARG A 95 -3.51 11.76 13.11
C ARG A 95 -3.23 11.50 14.59
N SER A 96 -2.75 12.52 15.31
CA SER A 96 -2.35 12.36 16.70
C SER A 96 -3.53 12.47 17.68
N THR A 97 -4.50 13.36 17.40
CA THR A 97 -5.65 13.60 18.29
C THR A 97 -6.87 12.76 17.93
N HIS A 98 -7.05 12.44 16.65
CA HIS A 98 -8.20 11.71 16.14
C HIS A 98 -7.79 10.55 15.21
N PRO A 99 -6.94 9.60 15.69
CA PRO A 99 -6.31 8.58 14.85
C PRO A 99 -7.33 7.69 14.10
N VAL A 100 -8.43 7.31 14.74
CA VAL A 100 -9.46 6.47 14.13
C VAL A 100 -10.17 7.18 12.98
N TRP A 101 -10.52 8.47 13.15
CA TRP A 101 -11.14 9.26 12.09
C TRP A 101 -10.19 9.50 10.92
N TYR A 102 -8.91 9.73 11.21
CA TYR A 102 -7.88 9.85 10.19
C TYR A 102 -7.74 8.55 9.37
N ALA A 103 -7.68 7.39 10.05
CA ALA A 103 -7.59 6.09 9.41
C ALA A 103 -8.83 5.78 8.56
N LEU A 104 -10.04 6.06 9.09
CA LEU A 104 -11.29 5.85 8.37
C LEU A 104 -11.38 6.74 7.13
N TYR A 105 -11.02 8.02 7.25
CA TYR A 105 -10.94 8.94 6.12
C TYR A 105 -10.03 8.40 5.02
N GLY A 106 -8.80 7.99 5.37
CA GLY A 106 -7.84 7.44 4.41
C GLY A 106 -8.41 6.22 3.68
N ALA A 107 -8.98 5.26 4.42
CA ALA A 107 -9.56 4.05 3.83
C ALA A 107 -10.75 4.36 2.90
N VAL A 108 -11.62 5.31 3.28
CA VAL A 108 -12.79 5.71 2.47
C VAL A 108 -12.36 6.41 1.20
N ILE A 109 -11.44 7.38 1.30
CA ILE A 109 -10.99 8.14 0.13
C ILE A 109 -10.26 7.23 -0.85
N ALA A 110 -9.32 6.40 -0.39
CA ALA A 110 -8.63 5.43 -1.24
C ALA A 110 -9.63 4.48 -1.92
N GLY A 111 -10.55 3.87 -1.15
CA GLY A 111 -11.56 2.96 -1.69
C GLY A 111 -12.44 3.59 -2.76
N VAL A 112 -12.89 4.83 -2.56
CA VAL A 112 -13.72 5.54 -3.55
C VAL A 112 -12.92 5.87 -4.81
N PHE A 113 -11.76 6.53 -4.67
CA PHE A 113 -10.99 6.98 -5.83
C PHE A 113 -10.47 5.83 -6.67
N GLU A 114 -9.95 4.79 -6.04
CA GLU A 114 -9.38 3.66 -6.75
C GLU A 114 -10.46 2.83 -7.46
N GLU A 115 -11.59 2.55 -6.81
CA GLU A 115 -12.65 1.77 -7.46
C GLU A 115 -13.37 2.57 -8.56
N VAL A 116 -13.55 3.89 -8.38
CA VAL A 116 -14.03 4.78 -9.46
C VAL A 116 -13.04 4.78 -10.63
N GLY A 117 -11.75 4.86 -10.35
CA GLY A 117 -10.69 4.76 -11.36
C GLY A 117 -10.78 3.46 -12.15
N LYS A 118 -10.89 2.31 -11.46
CA LYS A 118 -11.08 1.00 -12.10
C LYS A 118 -12.34 0.96 -12.95
N TYR A 119 -13.47 1.47 -12.44
CA TYR A 119 -14.73 1.52 -13.19
C TYR A 119 -14.58 2.30 -14.50
N ILE A 120 -13.97 3.50 -14.45
CA ILE A 120 -13.75 4.33 -15.62
C ILE A 120 -12.77 3.66 -16.60
N GLY A 121 -11.67 3.11 -16.09
CA GLY A 121 -10.66 2.40 -16.87
C GLY A 121 -11.24 1.21 -17.64
N LEU A 122 -11.95 0.35 -16.92
CA LEU A 122 -12.60 -0.83 -17.52
C LEU A 122 -13.66 -0.44 -18.54
N LYS A 123 -14.48 0.56 -18.24
CA LYS A 123 -15.58 0.99 -19.11
C LYS A 123 -15.10 1.72 -20.37
N LYS A 124 -14.04 2.53 -20.25
CA LYS A 124 -13.65 3.44 -21.34
C LYS A 124 -12.38 3.03 -22.06
N CYS A 125 -11.36 2.58 -21.32
CA CYS A 125 -10.02 2.31 -21.87
C CYS A 125 -9.78 0.83 -22.22
N MET A 126 -10.65 -0.08 -21.74
CA MET A 126 -10.51 -1.52 -21.99
C MET A 126 -11.44 -2.04 -23.09
N LYS A 127 -12.13 -1.18 -23.84
CA LYS A 127 -13.05 -1.58 -24.92
C LYS A 127 -12.39 -2.45 -25.98
N ASP A 128 -11.16 -2.12 -26.40
CA ASP A 128 -10.39 -2.87 -27.39
C ASP A 128 -9.66 -4.09 -26.81
N ARG A 129 -9.89 -4.37 -25.53
CA ARG A 129 -9.31 -5.48 -24.76
C ARG A 129 -10.39 -6.22 -24.01
N PRO A 130 -11.41 -6.74 -24.74
CA PRO A 130 -12.51 -7.45 -24.10
C PRO A 130 -12.01 -8.71 -23.40
N GLY A 131 -12.83 -9.22 -22.50
CA GLY A 131 -12.60 -10.47 -21.80
C GLY A 131 -12.05 -10.30 -20.38
N LYS A 132 -12.45 -11.26 -19.57
CA LYS A 132 -12.12 -11.32 -18.14
C LYS A 132 -10.63 -11.38 -17.86
N GLN A 133 -9.84 -11.97 -18.78
CA GLN A 133 -8.39 -12.11 -18.64
C GLN A 133 -7.69 -10.74 -18.67
N ASN A 134 -8.13 -9.88 -19.59
CA ASN A 134 -7.60 -8.52 -19.70
C ASN A 134 -8.03 -7.65 -18.53
N ALA A 135 -9.28 -7.79 -18.05
CA ALA A 135 -9.77 -7.09 -16.88
C ALA A 135 -9.01 -7.51 -15.60
N TYR A 136 -8.77 -8.81 -15.43
CA TYR A 136 -7.96 -9.30 -14.32
C TYR A 136 -6.53 -8.75 -14.37
N LEU A 137 -5.91 -8.78 -15.56
CA LEU A 137 -4.55 -8.25 -15.75
C LEU A 137 -4.46 -6.72 -15.52
N PHE A 138 -5.53 -5.98 -15.84
CA PHE A 138 -5.65 -4.57 -15.45
C PHE A 138 -5.61 -4.40 -13.92
N GLY A 139 -6.35 -5.23 -13.18
CA GLY A 139 -6.35 -5.20 -11.72
C GLY A 139 -5.00 -5.58 -11.12
N VAL A 140 -4.33 -6.58 -11.69
CA VAL A 140 -2.96 -6.93 -11.31
C VAL A 140 -2.03 -5.75 -11.56
N GLY A 141 -2.14 -5.06 -12.70
CA GLY A 141 -1.34 -3.86 -12.99
C GLY A 141 -1.59 -2.73 -12.00
N HIS A 142 -2.86 -2.47 -11.67
CA HIS A 142 -3.26 -1.47 -10.67
C HIS A 142 -2.60 -1.74 -9.30
N GLY A 143 -2.79 -2.94 -8.75
CA GLY A 143 -2.18 -3.33 -7.47
C GLY A 143 -0.66 -3.46 -7.53
N SER A 144 -0.09 -3.75 -8.72
CA SER A 144 1.37 -3.81 -8.90
C SER A 144 2.03 -2.45 -8.72
N PHE A 145 1.41 -1.38 -9.25
CA PHE A 145 1.96 -0.04 -9.03
C PHE A 145 1.95 0.33 -7.55
N GLU A 146 0.85 0.06 -6.84
CA GLU A 146 0.75 0.26 -5.40
C GLU A 146 1.85 -0.51 -4.65
N THR A 147 2.02 -1.81 -4.96
CA THR A 147 3.01 -2.67 -4.32
C THR A 147 4.44 -2.17 -4.55
N ILE A 148 4.75 -1.67 -5.75
CA ILE A 148 6.05 -1.10 -6.07
C ILE A 148 6.25 0.25 -5.38
N ALA A 149 5.25 1.12 -5.41
CA ALA A 149 5.35 2.45 -4.83
C ALA A 149 5.49 2.43 -3.30
N TYR A 150 4.66 1.63 -2.62
CA TYR A 150 4.65 1.57 -1.15
C TYR A 150 5.45 0.40 -0.57
N GLY A 151 5.72 -0.64 -1.35
CA GLY A 151 6.58 -1.74 -0.95
C GLY A 151 8.02 -1.50 -1.38
N SER A 152 8.29 -1.60 -2.68
CA SER A 152 9.66 -1.56 -3.18
C SER A 152 10.37 -0.23 -2.91
N SER A 153 9.74 0.90 -3.28
CA SER A 153 10.39 2.22 -3.18
C SER A 153 10.64 2.62 -1.73
N LEU A 154 9.71 2.33 -0.81
CA LEU A 154 9.86 2.61 0.61
C LEU A 154 11.00 1.80 1.22
N PHE A 155 10.98 0.47 1.04
CA PHE A 155 12.00 -0.40 1.63
C PHE A 155 13.38 -0.18 1.02
N MET A 156 13.47 0.11 -0.29
CA MET A 156 14.74 0.46 -0.92
C MET A 156 15.26 1.82 -0.42
N GLY A 157 14.40 2.81 -0.25
CA GLY A 157 14.74 4.11 0.34
C GLY A 157 15.28 3.96 1.76
N ASN A 158 14.61 3.15 2.60
CA ASN A 158 15.07 2.86 3.97
C ASN A 158 16.38 2.07 3.98
N ALA A 159 16.59 1.13 3.05
CA ALA A 159 17.84 0.39 2.92
C ALA A 159 19.00 1.31 2.51
N LEU A 160 18.78 2.25 1.59
CA LEU A 160 19.78 3.24 1.20
C LEU A 160 20.12 4.17 2.38
N LEU A 161 19.12 4.65 3.12
CA LEU A 161 19.31 5.43 4.34
C LEU A 161 20.15 4.65 5.36
N ALA A 162 19.78 3.40 5.62
CA ALA A 162 20.51 2.51 6.54
C ALA A 162 21.97 2.32 6.10
N PHE A 163 22.20 2.09 4.81
CA PHE A 163 23.54 1.99 4.25
C PHE A 163 24.35 3.28 4.43
N MET A 164 23.77 4.44 4.17
CA MET A 164 24.44 5.73 4.35
C MET A 164 24.81 5.97 5.82
N ILE A 165 23.89 5.73 6.76
CA ILE A 165 24.15 5.88 8.19
C ILE A 165 25.22 4.90 8.65
N ASN A 166 25.15 3.64 8.23
CA ASN A 166 26.15 2.62 8.61
C ASN A 166 27.53 2.94 8.05
N SER A 167 27.62 3.60 6.89
CA SER A 167 28.88 3.92 6.22
C SER A 167 29.59 5.14 6.81
N MET A 168 28.85 6.22 7.11
CA MET A 168 29.46 7.48 7.55
C MET A 168 29.23 7.84 9.02
N GLY A 169 28.35 7.09 9.72
CA GLY A 169 27.90 7.37 11.08
C GLY A 169 26.72 8.35 11.13
N MET A 170 25.90 8.21 12.17
CA MET A 170 24.65 8.99 12.37
C MET A 170 24.93 10.50 12.39
N ASP A 171 25.88 10.95 13.20
CA ASP A 171 26.16 12.38 13.38
C ASP A 171 26.65 13.04 12.10
N ASN A 172 27.54 12.37 11.34
CA ASN A 172 28.03 12.85 10.06
C ASN A 172 26.91 12.90 9.01
N TYR A 173 26.01 11.92 9.03
CA TYR A 173 24.84 11.91 8.14
C TYR A 173 23.91 13.09 8.47
N LEU A 174 23.57 13.30 9.74
CA LEU A 174 22.69 14.38 10.18
C LEU A 174 23.30 15.78 9.91
N ALA A 175 24.60 15.94 10.12
CA ALA A 175 25.30 17.19 9.81
C ALA A 175 25.19 17.60 8.34
N LYS A 176 25.17 16.63 7.39
CA LYS A 176 25.00 16.89 5.97
C LYS A 176 23.61 17.37 5.58
N LEU A 177 22.60 17.12 6.41
CA LEU A 177 21.22 17.53 6.11
C LEU A 177 20.98 19.02 6.42
N GLY A 178 21.83 19.65 7.22
CA GLY A 178 21.68 21.06 7.61
C GLY A 178 20.40 21.33 8.43
N LEU A 179 19.86 20.30 9.10
CA LEU A 179 18.69 20.44 9.96
C LEU A 179 19.08 20.95 11.34
N GLU A 180 18.25 21.83 11.91
CA GLU A 180 18.46 22.40 13.24
C GLU A 180 17.18 22.33 14.10
N GLY A 181 17.33 22.53 15.42
CA GLY A 181 16.23 22.63 16.37
C GLY A 181 15.29 21.42 16.33
N ASN A 182 14.00 21.68 16.33
CA ASN A 182 12.96 20.63 16.36
C ASN A 182 13.00 19.72 15.14
N ALA A 183 13.31 20.26 13.95
CA ALA A 183 13.38 19.46 12.73
C ALA A 183 14.48 18.39 12.82
N LEU A 184 15.64 18.72 13.40
CA LEU A 184 16.72 17.76 13.64
C LEU A 184 16.29 16.70 14.66
N ALA A 185 15.65 17.12 15.76
CA ALA A 185 15.19 16.22 16.81
C ALA A 185 14.14 15.22 16.28
N ASP A 186 13.16 15.69 15.52
CA ASP A 186 12.11 14.85 14.92
C ASP A 186 12.70 13.88 13.92
N TYR A 187 13.66 14.33 13.09
CA TYR A 187 14.30 13.46 12.10
C TYR A 187 15.18 12.40 12.78
N LYS A 188 15.94 12.77 13.80
CA LYS A 188 16.75 11.83 14.61
C LYS A 188 15.86 10.78 15.27
N LYS A 189 14.73 11.19 15.82
CA LYS A 189 13.73 10.27 16.39
C LYS A 189 13.19 9.31 15.33
N ALA A 190 12.82 9.79 14.15
CA ALA A 190 12.30 8.94 13.07
C ALA A 190 13.35 7.89 12.62
N ILE A 191 14.64 8.25 12.57
CA ILE A 191 15.70 7.27 12.28
C ILE A 191 15.83 6.25 13.43
N ALA A 192 15.78 6.68 14.68
CA ALA A 192 15.84 5.78 15.83
C ALA A 192 14.66 4.78 15.84
N ASP A 193 13.44 5.25 15.52
CA ASP A 193 12.27 4.39 15.36
C ASP A 193 12.47 3.36 14.23
N LEU A 194 13.09 3.77 13.11
CA LEU A 194 13.40 2.88 11.98
C LEU A 194 14.49 1.85 12.32
N ILE A 195 15.54 2.23 13.07
CA ILE A 195 16.58 1.30 13.55
C ILE A 195 15.97 0.22 14.45
N ALA A 196 14.96 0.59 15.21
CA ALA A 196 14.29 -0.30 16.14
C ALA A 196 13.39 -1.35 15.47
N VAL A 197 13.04 -1.17 14.19
CA VAL A 197 12.21 -2.12 13.44
C VAL A 197 12.93 -3.46 13.29
N GLN A 198 12.25 -4.53 13.69
CA GLN A 198 12.80 -5.88 13.57
C GLN A 198 12.67 -6.42 12.14
N PRO A 199 13.57 -7.29 11.68
CA PRO A 199 13.50 -7.90 10.34
C PRO A 199 12.15 -8.55 10.03
N ILE A 200 11.51 -9.17 11.02
CA ILE A 200 10.19 -9.81 10.85
C ILE A 200 9.08 -8.79 10.59
N GLU A 201 9.21 -7.57 11.11
CA GLU A 201 8.25 -6.48 10.88
C GLU A 201 8.35 -5.99 9.42
N ASN A 202 9.56 -5.91 8.87
CA ASN A 202 9.77 -5.61 7.44
C ASN A 202 9.13 -6.68 6.54
N VAL A 203 9.35 -7.96 6.86
CA VAL A 203 8.76 -9.09 6.10
C VAL A 203 7.24 -9.06 6.16
N ALA A 204 6.68 -8.77 7.31
CA ALA A 204 5.23 -8.70 7.47
C ALA A 204 4.62 -7.51 6.71
N ALA A 205 5.26 -6.34 6.74
CA ALA A 205 4.81 -5.19 5.95
C ALA A 205 4.91 -5.46 4.43
N GLY A 206 5.97 -6.16 3.99
CA GLY A 206 6.07 -6.63 2.60
C GLY A 206 4.97 -7.63 2.23
N SER A 207 4.65 -8.56 3.12
CA SER A 207 3.56 -9.53 2.94
C SER A 207 2.20 -8.84 2.80
N GLU A 208 1.97 -7.79 3.57
CA GLU A 208 0.77 -6.96 3.47
C GLU A 208 0.64 -6.30 2.08
N ARG A 209 1.73 -5.83 1.47
CA ARG A 209 1.71 -5.30 0.10
C ARG A 209 1.34 -6.36 -0.95
N ILE A 210 1.74 -7.60 -0.74
CA ILE A 210 1.32 -8.71 -1.62
C ILE A 210 -0.17 -9.05 -1.40
N LEU A 211 -0.67 -9.00 -0.17
CA LEU A 211 -2.10 -9.13 0.09
C LEU A 211 -2.91 -8.01 -0.58
N ALA A 212 -2.43 -6.77 -0.54
CA ALA A 212 -3.03 -5.65 -1.23
C ALA A 212 -3.11 -5.89 -2.76
N LEU A 213 -2.03 -6.37 -3.39
CA LEU A 213 -2.03 -6.75 -4.82
C LEU A 213 -3.13 -7.77 -5.15
N ILE A 214 -3.29 -8.80 -4.33
CA ILE A 214 -4.32 -9.82 -4.50
C ILE A 214 -5.72 -9.21 -4.37
N LEU A 215 -5.92 -8.35 -3.37
CA LEU A 215 -7.18 -7.65 -3.16
C LEU A 215 -7.54 -6.77 -4.37
N GLN A 216 -6.60 -5.99 -4.87
CA GLN A 216 -6.80 -5.11 -6.02
C GLN A 216 -7.23 -5.89 -7.27
N ALA A 217 -6.60 -7.02 -7.53
CA ALA A 217 -6.98 -7.90 -8.64
C ALA A 217 -8.39 -8.48 -8.45
N ALA A 218 -8.75 -8.91 -7.22
CA ALA A 218 -10.06 -9.44 -6.89
C ALA A 218 -11.17 -8.38 -7.03
N LEU A 219 -10.98 -7.19 -6.47
CA LEU A 219 -11.92 -6.08 -6.56
C LEU A 219 -12.15 -5.67 -8.02
N THR A 220 -11.11 -5.68 -8.83
CA THR A 220 -11.23 -5.36 -10.27
C THR A 220 -12.19 -6.31 -10.99
N ILE A 221 -12.23 -7.58 -10.63
CA ILE A 221 -13.20 -8.54 -11.21
C ILE A 221 -14.63 -8.16 -10.82
N LEU A 222 -14.87 -7.74 -9.58
CA LEU A 222 -16.20 -7.28 -9.15
C LEU A 222 -16.62 -6.02 -9.93
N VAL A 223 -15.72 -5.07 -10.09
CA VAL A 223 -15.98 -3.85 -10.88
C VAL A 223 -16.20 -4.20 -12.37
N PHE A 224 -15.42 -5.12 -12.93
CA PHE A 224 -15.60 -5.59 -14.31
C PHE A 224 -17.00 -6.19 -14.53
N MET A 225 -17.48 -6.98 -13.59
CA MET A 225 -18.84 -7.53 -13.64
C MET A 225 -19.90 -6.45 -13.57
N ALA A 226 -19.74 -5.46 -12.67
CA ALA A 226 -20.64 -4.33 -12.55
C ALA A 226 -20.70 -3.46 -13.83
N VAL A 227 -19.59 -3.37 -14.57
CA VAL A 227 -19.50 -2.63 -15.84
C VAL A 227 -20.24 -3.35 -16.97
N ASN A 228 -20.16 -4.69 -17.02
CA ASN A 228 -20.60 -5.49 -18.17
C ASN A 228 -21.96 -6.17 -17.97
N ASP A 229 -22.47 -6.24 -16.74
CA ASP A 229 -23.75 -6.89 -16.42
C ASP A 229 -24.63 -5.93 -15.60
N THR A 230 -25.72 -5.48 -16.20
CA THR A 230 -26.66 -4.54 -15.55
C THR A 230 -27.32 -5.13 -14.31
N SER A 231 -27.47 -6.43 -14.22
CA SER A 231 -28.02 -7.12 -13.03
C SER A 231 -27.03 -7.16 -11.87
N LYS A 232 -25.73 -6.90 -12.12
CA LYS A 232 -24.64 -6.96 -11.15
C LYS A 232 -24.07 -5.58 -10.77
N LYS A 233 -24.75 -4.49 -11.10
CA LYS A 233 -24.31 -3.12 -10.76
C LYS A 233 -24.03 -2.91 -9.27
N TYR A 234 -24.71 -3.67 -8.39
CA TYR A 234 -24.46 -3.64 -6.96
C TYR A 234 -23.05 -4.07 -6.55
N LEU A 235 -22.32 -4.77 -7.42
CA LEU A 235 -20.93 -5.17 -7.14
C LEU A 235 -19.97 -3.97 -7.14
N PHE A 236 -20.33 -2.85 -7.78
CA PHE A 236 -19.48 -1.66 -7.73
C PHE A 236 -19.43 -1.02 -6.33
N PRO A 237 -20.54 -0.62 -5.70
CA PRO A 237 -20.50 -0.17 -4.31
C PRO A 237 -20.00 -1.25 -3.34
N ALA A 238 -20.25 -2.53 -3.62
CA ALA A 238 -19.68 -3.62 -2.82
C ALA A 238 -18.15 -3.66 -2.92
N ALA A 239 -17.58 -3.43 -4.10
CA ALA A 239 -16.13 -3.36 -4.28
C ALA A 239 -15.52 -2.19 -3.49
N ILE A 240 -16.16 -0.99 -3.50
CA ILE A 240 -15.74 0.15 -2.68
C ILE A 240 -15.75 -0.22 -1.19
N LEU A 241 -16.82 -0.83 -0.70
CA LEU A 241 -16.93 -1.22 0.71
C LEU A 241 -15.87 -2.27 1.10
N LEU A 242 -15.66 -3.28 0.26
CA LEU A 242 -14.65 -4.32 0.48
C LEU A 242 -13.23 -3.74 0.44
N HIS A 243 -12.98 -2.74 -0.41
CA HIS A 243 -11.72 -2.01 -0.43
C HIS A 243 -11.50 -1.29 0.91
N ILE A 244 -12.48 -0.50 1.36
CA ILE A 244 -12.43 0.23 2.64
C ILE A 244 -12.14 -0.75 3.79
N ILE A 245 -12.91 -1.83 3.90
CA ILE A 245 -12.76 -2.82 4.96
C ILE A 245 -11.39 -3.51 4.88
N GLY A 246 -10.90 -3.80 3.66
CA GLY A 246 -9.62 -4.48 3.42
C GLY A 246 -8.41 -3.64 3.82
N TYR A 247 -8.48 -2.32 3.63
CA TYR A 247 -7.38 -1.42 3.96
C TYR A 247 -7.45 -0.80 5.35
N LEU A 248 -8.64 -0.80 5.97
CA LEU A 248 -8.84 -0.19 7.28
C LEU A 248 -7.88 -0.73 8.36
N PRO A 249 -7.59 -2.06 8.46
CA PRO A 249 -6.62 -2.57 9.42
C PRO A 249 -5.23 -1.95 9.23
N THR A 250 -4.78 -1.78 7.98
CA THR A 250 -3.52 -1.13 7.63
C THR A 250 -3.47 0.32 8.10
N TYR A 251 -4.52 1.11 7.80
CA TYR A 251 -4.60 2.49 8.25
C TYR A 251 -4.65 2.61 9.78
N LEU A 252 -5.40 1.73 10.47
CA LEU A 252 -5.45 1.66 11.93
C LEU A 252 -4.08 1.29 12.53
N THR A 253 -3.32 0.44 11.85
CA THR A 253 -1.94 0.11 12.26
C THR A 253 -1.01 1.31 12.09
N GLN A 254 -1.11 2.03 10.98
CA GLN A 254 -0.30 3.23 10.71
C GLN A 254 -0.50 4.33 11.75
N VAL A 255 -1.71 4.46 12.30
CA VAL A 255 -1.99 5.45 13.35
C VAL A 255 -1.82 4.90 14.76
N GLY A 256 -1.34 3.66 14.91
CA GLY A 256 -1.02 3.04 16.19
C GLY A 256 -2.23 2.57 17.01
N VAL A 257 -3.41 2.44 16.40
CA VAL A 257 -4.61 1.85 17.03
C VAL A 257 -4.48 0.32 17.08
N ILE A 258 -4.07 -0.30 15.97
CA ILE A 258 -3.68 -1.70 15.96
C ILE A 258 -2.16 -1.76 16.15
N THR A 259 -1.72 -2.35 17.26
CA THR A 259 -0.29 -2.46 17.62
C THR A 259 0.25 -3.87 17.42
N SER A 260 -0.59 -4.84 17.12
CA SER A 260 -0.20 -6.23 16.87
C SER A 260 -0.07 -6.47 15.36
N LEU A 261 1.14 -6.81 14.93
CA LEU A 261 1.45 -7.21 13.56
C LEU A 261 0.62 -8.44 13.12
N ALA A 262 0.54 -9.45 13.99
CA ALA A 262 -0.24 -10.64 13.72
C ALA A 262 -1.73 -10.32 13.54
N MET A 263 -2.29 -9.44 14.39
CA MET A 263 -3.68 -8.99 14.28
C MET A 263 -3.94 -8.29 12.94
N ASN A 264 -3.06 -7.35 12.53
CA ASN A 264 -3.20 -6.69 11.23
C ASN A 264 -3.19 -7.69 10.07
N LEU A 265 -2.19 -8.58 10.02
CA LEU A 265 -2.08 -9.60 8.97
C LEU A 265 -3.26 -10.58 8.95
N CYS A 266 -3.76 -11.00 10.12
CA CYS A 266 -4.93 -11.87 10.20
C CYS A 266 -6.21 -11.17 9.70
N MET A 267 -6.44 -9.92 10.08
CA MET A 267 -7.61 -9.16 9.64
C MET A 267 -7.54 -8.89 8.13
N THR A 268 -6.45 -8.32 7.64
CA THR A 268 -6.26 -8.04 6.21
C THR A 268 -6.29 -9.33 5.39
N GLY A 269 -5.56 -10.36 5.80
CA GLY A 269 -5.50 -11.65 5.13
C GLY A 269 -6.86 -12.35 5.07
N GLY A 270 -7.64 -12.32 6.14
CA GLY A 270 -8.98 -12.87 6.17
C GLY A 270 -9.92 -12.20 5.17
N ILE A 271 -9.91 -10.87 5.11
CA ILE A 271 -10.72 -10.10 4.15
C ILE A 271 -10.27 -10.38 2.71
N VAL A 272 -8.95 -10.40 2.46
CA VAL A 272 -8.40 -10.71 1.14
C VAL A 272 -8.80 -12.11 0.67
N ILE A 273 -8.69 -13.12 1.53
CA ILE A 273 -9.08 -14.51 1.20
C ILE A 273 -10.56 -14.58 0.82
N ILE A 274 -11.46 -14.01 1.64
CA ILE A 274 -12.90 -14.02 1.38
C ILE A 274 -13.21 -13.30 0.05
N THR A 275 -12.64 -12.12 -0.16
CA THR A 275 -12.86 -11.31 -1.37
C THR A 275 -12.31 -12.02 -2.62
N ALA A 276 -11.10 -12.58 -2.54
CA ALA A 276 -10.47 -13.30 -3.64
C ALA A 276 -11.25 -14.59 -3.99
N PHE A 277 -11.70 -15.34 -2.99
CA PHE A 277 -12.51 -16.54 -3.20
C PHE A 277 -13.83 -16.20 -3.90
N TYR A 278 -14.54 -15.15 -3.45
CA TYR A 278 -15.76 -14.69 -4.08
C TYR A 278 -15.51 -14.22 -5.52
N ALA A 279 -14.50 -13.39 -5.73
CA ALA A 279 -14.13 -12.90 -7.06
C ALA A 279 -13.72 -14.04 -8.01
N GLN A 280 -12.95 -15.03 -7.53
CA GLN A 280 -12.57 -16.21 -8.31
C GLN A 280 -13.80 -17.06 -8.71
N ARG A 281 -14.70 -17.30 -7.77
CA ARG A 281 -15.96 -18.03 -8.05
C ARG A 281 -16.75 -17.33 -9.17
N GLU A 282 -16.88 -16.02 -9.10
CA GLU A 282 -17.58 -15.25 -10.11
C GLU A 282 -16.80 -15.16 -11.43
N TYR A 283 -15.47 -15.04 -11.37
CA TYR A 283 -14.60 -15.07 -12.56
C TYR A 283 -14.76 -16.37 -13.37
N LEU A 284 -14.89 -17.52 -12.70
CA LEU A 284 -15.05 -18.82 -13.37
C LEU A 284 -16.40 -18.93 -14.10
N LYS A 285 -17.44 -18.23 -13.66
CA LYS A 285 -18.76 -18.20 -14.30
C LYS A 285 -18.81 -17.33 -15.54
N LEU A 286 -17.86 -16.39 -15.69
CA LEU A 286 -17.81 -15.52 -16.86
C LEU A 286 -17.38 -16.35 -18.09
N LYS A 287 -18.12 -16.21 -19.19
CA LYS A 287 -17.72 -16.73 -20.48
C LYS A 287 -16.41 -16.05 -20.93
N GLY A 288 -15.57 -16.80 -21.60
CA GLY A 288 -14.27 -16.30 -22.08
C GLY A 288 -14.40 -15.22 -23.14
#